data_8757be7bdc28328e9f173fa843674a55
#
_entry.id   8757be7bdc28328e9f173fa843674a55
#
_cell.length_a   1.000
_cell.length_b   1.000
_cell.length_c   1.000
_cell.angle_alpha   90.00
_cell.angle_beta   90.00
_cell.angle_gamma   90.00
#
_symmetry.space_group_name_H-M   'P 1'
#
loop_
_entity.id
_entity.type
_entity.pdbx_description
1 polymer ?
#
loop_
_entity_poly.entity_id
_entity_poly.type
_entity_poly.pdbx_seq_one_letter_code
_entity_poly.pdbx_strand_id
1 'polypeptide(L)'
;MTETEFGVPIPGDILPEAEWARTAIKRLPLRGPLDWAAMFGRVAPVVLDLGCGNGRYTLLSAVNRPDHDHFASDFLPMVIRYATRRANQRGLHNVRFAVRDAETILSRYVGPGSVAEVHLYHPQPYVDERMANRRLVTPRFLADVHRGLAPGGLFVIQTDNPDYWDYIRAIVPVFFNLREHEGTWPDAPEGRTRREILARRGALKIFRAEAVRRDDVSVEEARAKAENLPPPRFRTRGPWLDLDAVENDPRQ
;
A
#
# COMPACT_ATOMS: atom_id res chain seq x y z
N MET A 1 -15.84 23.60 -1.19
CA MET A 1 -14.58 23.79 -0.42
C MET A 1 -13.72 22.57 -0.70
N THR A 2 -12.47 22.76 -1.08
CA THR A 2 -11.52 21.66 -1.28
C THR A 2 -11.07 21.14 0.08
N GLU A 3 -11.32 19.88 0.36
CA GLU A 3 -10.80 19.22 1.58
C GLU A 3 -9.26 19.14 1.50
N THR A 4 -8.58 19.49 2.59
CA THR A 4 -7.11 19.43 2.64
C THR A 4 -6.65 18.58 3.81
N GLU A 5 -5.43 18.05 3.67
CA GLU A 5 -4.72 17.32 4.71
C GLU A 5 -3.32 17.94 4.85
N PHE A 6 -3.05 18.55 6.02
CA PHE A 6 -1.85 19.39 6.19
C PHE A 6 -1.68 20.44 5.08
N GLY A 7 -2.76 21.12 4.67
CA GLY A 7 -2.73 22.10 3.61
C GLY A 7 -2.56 21.55 2.19
N VAL A 8 -2.40 20.25 2.02
CA VAL A 8 -2.32 19.58 0.71
C VAL A 8 -3.72 19.10 0.31
N PRO A 9 -4.24 19.44 -0.86
CA PRO A 9 -5.57 19.03 -1.30
C PRO A 9 -5.74 17.50 -1.28
N ILE A 10 -6.93 17.05 -0.87
CA ILE A 10 -7.34 15.65 -1.06
C ILE A 10 -7.82 15.50 -2.51
N PRO A 11 -7.34 14.50 -3.25
CA PRO A 11 -7.69 14.30 -4.66
C PRO A 11 -9.20 14.10 -4.90
N GLY A 12 -9.70 14.69 -5.98
CA GLY A 12 -11.09 14.57 -6.44
C GLY A 12 -12.06 15.55 -5.76
N ASP A 13 -13.11 15.91 -6.46
CA ASP A 13 -14.15 16.83 -5.98
C ASP A 13 -15.21 16.09 -5.16
N ILE A 14 -15.75 16.78 -4.14
CA ILE A 14 -16.89 16.27 -3.39
C ILE A 14 -18.16 16.51 -4.20
N LEU A 15 -18.86 15.44 -4.53
CA LEU A 15 -20.08 15.42 -5.32
C LEU A 15 -21.33 15.58 -4.43
N PRO A 16 -22.51 15.93 -5.02
CA PRO A 16 -23.79 15.82 -4.36
C PRO A 16 -24.04 14.40 -3.83
N GLU A 17 -24.75 14.27 -2.71
CA GLU A 17 -24.95 12.97 -2.04
C GLU A 17 -25.61 11.90 -2.93
N ALA A 18 -26.45 12.32 -3.87
CA ALA A 18 -27.07 11.42 -4.84
C ALA A 18 -26.08 10.71 -5.78
N GLU A 19 -24.87 11.27 -5.93
CA GLU A 19 -23.79 10.74 -6.79
C GLU A 19 -22.72 9.96 -6.01
N TRP A 20 -22.90 9.82 -4.69
CA TRP A 20 -21.92 9.12 -3.86
C TRP A 20 -21.84 7.64 -4.20
N ALA A 21 -20.61 7.13 -4.25
CA ALA A 21 -20.34 5.72 -4.43
C ALA A 21 -20.58 4.91 -3.14
N ARG A 22 -20.44 3.59 -3.24
CA ARG A 22 -20.44 2.66 -2.11
C ARG A 22 -19.19 1.78 -2.21
N THR A 23 -18.14 2.16 -1.49
CA THR A 23 -16.81 1.55 -1.64
C THR A 23 -16.44 0.59 -0.51
N ALA A 24 -17.21 0.54 0.59
CA ALA A 24 -16.93 -0.34 1.72
C ALA A 24 -17.27 -1.80 1.45
N ILE A 25 -16.32 -2.69 1.68
CA ILE A 25 -16.58 -4.13 1.79
C ILE A 25 -16.84 -4.45 3.26
N LYS A 26 -18.10 -4.70 3.59
CA LYS A 26 -18.51 -5.00 4.97
C LYS A 26 -18.02 -6.37 5.44
N ARG A 27 -17.95 -7.35 4.54
CA ARG A 27 -17.48 -8.71 4.83
C ARG A 27 -16.75 -9.26 3.61
N LEU A 28 -15.54 -9.70 3.81
CA LEU A 28 -14.84 -10.52 2.82
C LEU A 28 -15.43 -11.95 2.83
N PRO A 29 -15.39 -12.66 1.70
CA PRO A 29 -15.88 -14.04 1.65
C PRO A 29 -15.05 -14.94 2.59
N LEU A 30 -15.65 -16.03 3.05
CA LEU A 30 -14.96 -16.98 3.93
C LEU A 30 -13.78 -17.67 3.25
N ARG A 31 -13.83 -17.78 1.93
CA ARG A 31 -12.76 -18.38 1.10
C ARG A 31 -12.42 -17.45 -0.05
N GLY A 32 -11.15 -17.35 -0.39
CA GLY A 32 -10.64 -16.68 -1.57
C GLY A 32 -10.24 -17.67 -2.66
N PRO A 33 -9.66 -17.19 -3.76
CA PRO A 33 -9.37 -15.80 -4.07
C PRO A 33 -10.61 -14.96 -4.39
N LEU A 34 -10.45 -13.63 -4.39
CA LEU A 34 -11.50 -12.70 -4.82
C LEU A 34 -11.63 -12.74 -6.35
N ASP A 35 -12.86 -12.67 -6.81
CA ASP A 35 -13.17 -12.40 -8.21
C ASP A 35 -13.27 -10.88 -8.39
N TRP A 36 -12.22 -10.29 -8.96
CA TRP A 36 -12.14 -8.85 -9.17
C TRP A 36 -13.20 -8.35 -10.15
N ALA A 37 -13.46 -9.10 -11.22
CA ALA A 37 -14.46 -8.72 -12.21
C ALA A 37 -15.86 -8.71 -11.62
N ALA A 38 -16.22 -9.70 -10.81
CA ALA A 38 -17.49 -9.72 -10.09
C ALA A 38 -17.57 -8.59 -9.04
N MET A 39 -16.46 -8.25 -8.37
CA MET A 39 -16.41 -7.19 -7.35
C MET A 39 -16.62 -5.79 -7.93
N PHE A 40 -16.04 -5.50 -9.10
CA PHE A 40 -16.08 -4.18 -9.73
C PHE A 40 -17.12 -4.08 -10.86
N GLY A 41 -17.68 -5.21 -11.31
CA GLY A 41 -18.62 -5.26 -12.42
C GLY A 41 -17.98 -5.07 -13.79
N ARG A 42 -16.64 -5.18 -13.89
CA ARG A 42 -15.87 -5.04 -15.13
C ARG A 42 -14.53 -5.78 -15.03
N VAL A 43 -13.89 -5.96 -16.18
CA VAL A 43 -12.51 -6.45 -16.25
C VAL A 43 -11.59 -5.25 -16.46
N ALA A 44 -10.70 -5.00 -15.49
CA ALA A 44 -9.71 -3.93 -15.53
C ALA A 44 -8.45 -4.34 -14.76
N PRO A 45 -7.29 -3.70 -14.99
CA PRO A 45 -6.12 -3.90 -14.16
C PRO A 45 -6.41 -3.54 -12.70
N VAL A 46 -6.00 -4.40 -11.77
CA VAL A 46 -6.24 -4.21 -10.34
C VAL A 46 -4.99 -3.69 -9.64
N VAL A 47 -5.15 -2.61 -8.90
CA VAL A 47 -4.15 -1.99 -8.03
C VAL A 47 -4.48 -2.32 -6.59
N LEU A 48 -3.54 -2.92 -5.87
CA LEU A 48 -3.65 -3.16 -4.43
C LEU A 48 -2.90 -2.07 -3.64
N ASP A 49 -3.57 -1.47 -2.66
CA ASP A 49 -2.96 -0.56 -1.68
C ASP A 49 -3.03 -1.22 -0.29
N LEU A 50 -1.89 -1.75 0.17
CA LEU A 50 -1.78 -2.53 1.39
C LEU A 50 -1.29 -1.65 2.55
N GLY A 51 -2.09 -1.57 3.62
CA GLY A 51 -1.87 -0.59 4.69
C GLY A 51 -2.18 0.83 4.21
N CYS A 52 -3.33 1.00 3.53
CA CYS A 52 -3.69 2.23 2.84
C CYS A 52 -3.93 3.44 3.76
N GLY A 53 -3.96 3.22 5.08
CA GLY A 53 -4.28 4.25 6.05
C GLY A 53 -5.60 4.95 5.71
N ASN A 54 -5.57 6.28 5.65
CA ASN A 54 -6.75 7.09 5.33
C ASN A 54 -7.10 7.16 3.83
N GLY A 55 -6.44 6.35 3.00
CA GLY A 55 -6.74 6.16 1.59
C GLY A 55 -6.24 7.25 0.65
N ARG A 56 -5.34 8.15 1.08
CA ARG A 56 -4.90 9.28 0.26
C ARG A 56 -4.32 8.82 -1.09
N TYR A 57 -3.41 7.84 -1.09
CA TYR A 57 -2.87 7.29 -2.35
C TYR A 57 -3.96 6.60 -3.18
N THR A 58 -4.78 5.77 -2.56
CA THR A 58 -5.89 5.08 -3.26
C THR A 58 -6.80 6.07 -3.96
N LEU A 59 -7.18 7.19 -3.30
CA LEU A 59 -7.99 8.25 -3.89
C LEU A 59 -7.29 8.92 -5.06
N LEU A 60 -6.02 9.29 -4.90
CA LEU A 60 -5.22 9.90 -5.96
C LEU A 60 -5.16 9.01 -7.20
N SER A 61 -4.82 7.75 -6.99
CA SER A 61 -4.68 6.77 -8.06
C SER A 61 -6.02 6.52 -8.77
N ALA A 62 -7.11 6.40 -8.01
CA ALA A 62 -8.44 6.13 -8.56
C ALA A 62 -9.01 7.29 -9.37
N VAL A 63 -8.74 8.53 -8.96
CA VAL A 63 -9.12 9.74 -9.71
C VAL A 63 -8.34 9.86 -11.02
N ASN A 64 -7.03 9.60 -10.96
CA ASN A 64 -6.15 9.77 -12.12
C ASN A 64 -6.19 8.59 -13.10
N ARG A 65 -6.62 7.42 -12.64
CA ARG A 65 -6.67 6.19 -13.43
C ARG A 65 -8.05 5.52 -13.35
N PRO A 66 -9.09 6.12 -13.97
CA PRO A 66 -10.46 5.58 -13.94
C PRO A 66 -10.60 4.23 -14.67
N ASP A 67 -9.64 3.88 -15.50
CA ASP A 67 -9.52 2.61 -16.22
C ASP A 67 -8.96 1.46 -15.37
N HIS A 68 -8.44 1.75 -14.17
CA HIS A 68 -7.97 0.78 -13.18
C HIS A 68 -8.96 0.62 -12.03
N ASP A 69 -8.99 -0.58 -11.46
CA ASP A 69 -9.74 -0.87 -10.24
C ASP A 69 -8.78 -0.92 -9.04
N HIS A 70 -9.21 -0.33 -7.92
CA HIS A 70 -8.38 -0.16 -6.74
C HIS A 70 -8.98 -0.91 -5.55
N PHE A 71 -8.23 -1.88 -5.03
CA PHE A 71 -8.57 -2.54 -3.78
C PHE A 71 -7.59 -2.11 -2.70
N ALA A 72 -8.10 -1.55 -1.63
CA ALA A 72 -7.27 -1.05 -0.53
C ALA A 72 -7.66 -1.69 0.80
N SER A 73 -6.68 -1.96 1.64
CA SER A 73 -6.92 -2.54 2.95
C SER A 73 -6.02 -1.93 4.03
N ASP A 74 -6.57 -1.90 5.24
CA ASP A 74 -5.84 -1.59 6.46
C ASP A 74 -6.44 -2.40 7.62
N PHE A 75 -5.65 -2.72 8.63
CA PHE A 75 -6.14 -3.46 9.79
C PHE A 75 -6.90 -2.57 10.78
N LEU A 76 -6.77 -1.24 10.67
CA LEU A 76 -7.43 -0.26 11.53
C LEU A 76 -8.81 0.15 10.97
N PRO A 77 -9.93 -0.21 11.63
CA PRO A 77 -11.27 0.14 11.14
C PRO A 77 -11.49 1.64 11.00
N MET A 78 -10.86 2.46 11.85
CA MET A 78 -11.04 3.90 11.86
C MET A 78 -10.53 4.55 10.57
N VAL A 79 -9.33 4.17 10.13
CA VAL A 79 -8.75 4.75 8.90
C VAL A 79 -9.53 4.30 7.67
N ILE A 80 -10.01 3.06 7.63
CA ILE A 80 -10.87 2.54 6.55
C ILE A 80 -12.21 3.30 6.49
N ARG A 81 -12.80 3.68 7.63
CA ARG A 81 -14.01 4.53 7.63
C ARG A 81 -13.74 5.88 6.98
N TYR A 82 -12.58 6.49 7.27
CA TYR A 82 -12.16 7.74 6.65
C TYR A 82 -11.97 7.60 5.15
N ALA A 83 -11.18 6.62 4.72
CA ALA A 83 -10.93 6.33 3.32
C ALA A 83 -12.23 6.07 2.55
N THR A 84 -13.10 5.22 3.08
CA THR A 84 -14.40 4.90 2.50
C THR A 84 -15.29 6.13 2.35
N ARG A 85 -15.40 6.97 3.40
CA ARG A 85 -16.20 8.20 3.34
C ARG A 85 -15.71 9.12 2.21
N ARG A 86 -14.41 9.34 2.14
CA ARG A 86 -13.79 10.22 1.13
C ARG A 86 -14.02 9.71 -0.30
N ALA A 87 -13.84 8.41 -0.52
CA ALA A 87 -14.07 7.80 -1.83
C ALA A 87 -15.56 7.84 -2.22
N ASN A 88 -16.46 7.56 -1.26
CA ASN A 88 -17.90 7.66 -1.51
C ASN A 88 -18.30 9.07 -1.94
N GLN A 89 -17.88 10.08 -1.20
CA GLN A 89 -18.17 11.48 -1.48
C GLN A 89 -17.66 11.95 -2.85
N ARG A 90 -16.69 11.26 -3.42
CA ARG A 90 -16.09 11.56 -4.74
C ARG A 90 -16.63 10.69 -5.87
N GLY A 91 -17.62 9.84 -5.59
CA GLY A 91 -18.22 8.97 -6.60
C GLY A 91 -17.26 7.94 -7.19
N LEU A 92 -16.23 7.50 -6.45
CA LEU A 92 -15.20 6.60 -6.98
C LEU A 92 -15.70 5.16 -7.02
N HIS A 93 -16.39 4.79 -8.11
CA HIS A 93 -16.91 3.44 -8.30
C HIS A 93 -15.83 2.38 -8.53
N ASN A 94 -14.64 2.80 -8.94
CA ASN A 94 -13.46 1.95 -9.18
C ASN A 94 -12.61 1.70 -7.92
N VAL A 95 -13.18 1.89 -6.71
CA VAL A 95 -12.48 1.65 -5.44
C VAL A 95 -13.26 0.71 -4.55
N ARG A 96 -12.56 -0.16 -3.83
CA ARG A 96 -13.11 -0.97 -2.72
C ARG A 96 -12.15 -0.95 -1.54
N PHE A 97 -12.71 -0.77 -0.33
CA PHE A 97 -11.96 -0.79 0.93
C PHE A 97 -12.40 -1.93 1.82
N ALA A 98 -11.44 -2.63 2.43
CA ALA A 98 -11.68 -3.70 3.39
C ALA A 98 -10.86 -3.50 4.68
N VAL A 99 -11.44 -3.85 5.82
CA VAL A 99 -10.69 -3.94 7.08
C VAL A 99 -10.03 -5.31 7.14
N ARG A 100 -8.75 -5.36 6.83
CA ARG A 100 -7.93 -6.59 6.88
C ARG A 100 -6.44 -6.25 6.79
N ASP A 101 -5.62 -7.07 7.45
CA ASP A 101 -4.18 -6.99 7.34
C ASP A 101 -3.66 -7.42 5.95
N ALA A 102 -2.50 -6.89 5.58
CA ALA A 102 -1.90 -7.09 4.26
C ALA A 102 -1.52 -8.56 3.96
N GLU A 103 -0.99 -9.27 4.97
CA GLU A 103 -0.59 -10.68 4.81
C GLU A 103 -1.80 -11.57 4.51
N THR A 104 -2.91 -11.36 5.25
CA THR A 104 -4.16 -12.09 5.00
C THR A 104 -4.73 -11.76 3.62
N ILE A 105 -4.70 -10.48 3.18
CA ILE A 105 -5.16 -10.12 1.84
C ILE A 105 -4.34 -10.87 0.78
N LEU A 106 -3.02 -10.78 0.82
CA LEU A 106 -2.16 -11.43 -0.17
C LEU A 106 -2.31 -12.95 -0.17
N SER A 107 -2.17 -13.57 1.00
CA SER A 107 -2.12 -15.03 1.08
C SER A 107 -3.45 -15.71 0.80
N ARG A 108 -4.58 -15.06 1.13
CA ARG A 108 -5.90 -15.70 1.08
C ARG A 108 -6.80 -15.19 -0.02
N TYR A 109 -6.70 -13.91 -0.38
CA TYR A 109 -7.67 -13.25 -1.23
C TYR A 109 -7.14 -12.86 -2.61
N VAL A 110 -5.82 -12.81 -2.79
CA VAL A 110 -5.20 -12.52 -4.08
C VAL A 110 -4.85 -13.82 -4.79
N GLY A 111 -5.47 -14.04 -5.94
CA GLY A 111 -5.14 -15.16 -6.83
C GLY A 111 -3.77 -15.01 -7.50
N PRO A 112 -3.13 -16.09 -7.95
CA PRO A 112 -1.89 -15.99 -8.71
C PRO A 112 -2.08 -15.14 -9.98
N GLY A 113 -1.17 -14.20 -10.22
CA GLY A 113 -1.19 -13.35 -11.41
C GLY A 113 -2.43 -12.47 -11.58
N SER A 114 -3.19 -12.22 -10.50
CA SER A 114 -4.51 -11.58 -10.58
C SER A 114 -4.51 -10.07 -10.39
N VAL A 115 -3.36 -9.46 -10.07
CA VAL A 115 -3.24 -8.02 -9.85
C VAL A 115 -2.11 -7.42 -10.68
N ALA A 116 -2.31 -6.18 -11.15
CA ALA A 116 -1.32 -5.47 -11.96
C ALA A 116 -0.26 -4.78 -11.08
N GLU A 117 -0.69 -4.24 -9.96
CA GLU A 117 0.18 -3.48 -9.07
C GLU A 117 -0.09 -3.78 -7.60
N VAL A 118 0.96 -3.76 -6.79
CA VAL A 118 0.89 -3.79 -5.33
C VAL A 118 1.66 -2.60 -4.78
N HIS A 119 1.02 -1.80 -3.94
CA HIS A 119 1.61 -0.63 -3.30
C HIS A 119 1.70 -0.84 -1.80
N LEU A 120 2.85 -0.49 -1.22
CA LEU A 120 3.13 -0.57 0.20
C LEU A 120 3.89 0.68 0.64
N TYR A 121 3.22 1.56 1.38
CA TYR A 121 3.79 2.82 1.83
C TYR A 121 4.03 2.81 3.33
N HIS A 122 5.26 3.11 3.74
CA HIS A 122 5.69 3.27 5.13
C HIS A 122 5.28 2.10 6.03
N PRO A 123 5.63 0.84 5.67
CA PRO A 123 5.37 -0.30 6.55
C PRO A 123 6.04 -0.07 7.90
N GLN A 124 5.33 -0.42 8.98
CA GLN A 124 5.78 -0.17 10.34
C GLN A 124 7.13 -0.84 10.63
N PRO A 125 8.17 -0.08 11.03
CA PRO A 125 9.50 -0.62 11.30
C PRO A 125 9.60 -1.31 12.66
N TYR A 126 8.62 -1.10 13.56
CA TYR A 126 8.60 -1.60 14.92
C TYR A 126 9.96 -1.44 15.64
N VAL A 127 10.08 -0.34 16.40
CA VAL A 127 11.30 0.03 17.14
C VAL A 127 11.62 -0.98 18.22
N ASP A 128 10.59 -1.45 18.93
CA ASP A 128 10.73 -2.49 19.94
C ASP A 128 11.11 -3.82 19.26
N GLU A 129 12.32 -4.31 19.54
CA GLU A 129 12.82 -5.57 18.98
C GLU A 129 11.92 -6.76 19.30
N ARG A 130 11.15 -6.71 20.39
CA ARG A 130 10.15 -7.74 20.73
C ARG A 130 9.03 -7.82 19.72
N MET A 131 8.81 -6.73 18.98
CA MET A 131 7.80 -6.62 17.93
C MET A 131 8.38 -6.78 16.51
N ALA A 132 9.67 -7.06 16.37
CA ALA A 132 10.33 -7.19 15.07
C ALA A 132 9.70 -8.27 14.17
N ASN A 133 9.10 -9.30 14.76
CA ASN A 133 8.34 -10.33 14.07
C ASN A 133 7.04 -9.84 13.41
N ARG A 134 6.60 -8.61 13.70
CA ARG A 134 5.44 -7.97 13.07
C ARG A 134 5.80 -7.13 11.84
N ARG A 135 7.09 -6.99 11.53
CA ARG A 135 7.53 -6.27 10.33
C ARG A 135 7.03 -6.99 9.08
N LEU A 136 6.31 -6.26 8.25
CA LEU A 136 5.54 -6.83 7.16
C LEU A 136 6.41 -7.34 6.00
N VAL A 137 7.49 -6.61 5.63
CA VAL A 137 8.31 -6.96 4.47
C VAL A 137 9.22 -8.15 4.80
N THR A 138 8.62 -9.32 4.91
CA THR A 138 9.31 -10.60 5.08
C THR A 138 9.56 -11.26 3.73
N PRO A 139 10.52 -12.21 3.61
CA PRO A 139 10.69 -12.98 2.37
C PRO A 139 9.40 -13.68 1.93
N ARG A 140 8.62 -14.21 2.87
CA ARG A 140 7.32 -14.84 2.58
C ARG A 140 6.31 -13.84 2.03
N PHE A 141 6.21 -12.65 2.62
CA PHE A 141 5.37 -11.58 2.11
C PHE A 141 5.76 -11.22 0.67
N LEU A 142 7.05 -11.08 0.38
CA LEU A 142 7.54 -10.78 -0.96
C LEU A 142 7.25 -11.89 -1.97
N ALA A 143 7.35 -13.16 -1.56
CA ALA A 143 6.94 -14.29 -2.41
C ALA A 143 5.42 -14.28 -2.68
N ASP A 144 4.60 -13.88 -1.71
CA ASP A 144 3.15 -13.73 -1.91
C ASP A 144 2.81 -12.54 -2.82
N VAL A 145 3.53 -11.42 -2.72
CA VAL A 145 3.43 -10.29 -3.68
C VAL A 145 3.80 -10.77 -5.08
N HIS A 146 4.95 -11.45 -5.22
CA HIS A 146 5.40 -12.01 -6.50
C HIS A 146 4.36 -12.95 -7.13
N ARG A 147 3.77 -13.84 -6.33
CA ARG A 147 2.72 -14.76 -6.78
C ARG A 147 1.46 -14.01 -7.25
N GLY A 148 1.05 -12.97 -6.53
CA GLY A 148 -0.17 -12.21 -6.79
C GLY A 148 -0.09 -11.33 -8.04
N LEU A 149 1.08 -10.78 -8.33
CA LEU A 149 1.31 -9.92 -9.48
C LEU A 149 1.23 -10.69 -10.81
N ALA A 150 0.60 -10.08 -11.79
CA ALA A 150 0.64 -10.53 -13.19
C ALA A 150 2.10 -10.49 -13.71
N PRO A 151 2.42 -11.21 -14.82
CA PRO A 151 3.70 -11.05 -15.51
C PRO A 151 3.97 -9.57 -15.83
N GLY A 152 5.18 -9.09 -15.52
CA GLY A 152 5.54 -7.67 -15.64
C GLY A 152 4.86 -6.73 -14.64
N GLY A 153 4.10 -7.27 -13.69
CA GLY A 153 3.40 -6.49 -12.67
C GLY A 153 4.34 -5.73 -11.73
N LEU A 154 3.84 -4.66 -11.14
CA LEU A 154 4.63 -3.67 -10.41
C LEU A 154 4.40 -3.77 -8.90
N PHE A 155 5.47 -3.85 -8.13
CA PHE A 155 5.49 -3.62 -6.68
C PHE A 155 6.12 -2.26 -6.38
N VAL A 156 5.37 -1.37 -5.74
CA VAL A 156 5.86 -0.06 -5.30
C VAL A 156 6.03 -0.08 -3.79
N ILE A 157 7.21 0.33 -3.33
CA ILE A 157 7.51 0.38 -1.90
C ILE A 157 8.18 1.69 -1.52
N GLN A 158 7.79 2.23 -0.36
CA GLN A 158 8.32 3.48 0.18
C GLN A 158 8.44 3.40 1.69
N THR A 159 9.50 3.98 2.24
CA THR A 159 9.71 4.12 3.69
C THR A 159 10.56 5.35 4.02
N ASP A 160 10.38 5.91 5.20
CA ASP A 160 11.23 6.94 5.80
C ASP A 160 12.24 6.36 6.81
N ASN A 161 12.28 5.02 6.94
CA ASN A 161 13.18 4.35 7.85
C ASN A 161 14.41 3.81 7.11
N PRO A 162 15.63 4.31 7.37
CA PRO A 162 16.84 3.90 6.64
C PRO A 162 17.21 2.43 6.89
N ASP A 163 17.05 1.92 8.12
CA ASP A 163 17.42 0.54 8.43
C ASP A 163 16.47 -0.47 7.76
N TYR A 164 15.19 -0.08 7.65
CA TYR A 164 14.23 -0.89 6.89
C TYR A 164 14.53 -0.84 5.40
N TRP A 165 14.95 0.34 4.91
CA TRP A 165 15.34 0.50 3.51
C TRP A 165 16.55 -0.36 3.14
N ASP A 166 17.57 -0.42 3.98
CA ASP A 166 18.73 -1.28 3.76
C ASP A 166 18.34 -2.76 3.66
N TYR A 167 17.41 -3.21 4.51
CA TYR A 167 16.86 -4.55 4.41
C TYR A 167 16.07 -4.75 3.10
N ILE A 168 15.19 -3.81 2.73
CA ILE A 168 14.39 -3.86 1.50
C ILE A 168 15.29 -3.99 0.26
N ARG A 169 16.34 -3.16 0.18
CA ARG A 169 17.32 -3.20 -0.92
C ARG A 169 18.04 -4.53 -1.06
N ALA A 170 18.28 -5.20 0.05
CA ALA A 170 18.96 -6.50 0.06
C ALA A 170 18.03 -7.66 -0.36
N ILE A 171 16.75 -7.61 0.00
CA ILE A 171 15.84 -8.75 -0.15
C ILE A 171 14.94 -8.66 -1.37
N VAL A 172 14.41 -7.47 -1.70
CA VAL A 172 13.46 -7.31 -2.83
C VAL A 172 14.04 -7.78 -4.17
N PRO A 173 15.35 -7.55 -4.49
CA PRO A 173 15.93 -8.00 -5.77
C PRO A 173 15.95 -9.51 -5.98
N VAL A 174 15.73 -10.32 -4.96
CA VAL A 174 15.58 -11.78 -5.10
C VAL A 174 14.34 -12.14 -5.91
N PHE A 175 13.28 -11.32 -5.81
CA PHE A 175 11.94 -11.57 -6.38
C PHE A 175 11.58 -10.62 -7.51
N PHE A 176 12.22 -9.43 -7.55
CA PHE A 176 11.83 -8.31 -8.41
C PHE A 176 13.07 -7.64 -9.02
N ASN A 177 12.88 -7.00 -10.16
CA ASN A 177 13.84 -6.06 -10.71
C ASN A 177 13.60 -4.69 -10.04
N LEU A 178 14.38 -4.39 -9.01
CA LEU A 178 14.25 -3.18 -8.18
C LEU A 178 14.91 -1.98 -8.88
N ARG A 179 14.16 -0.88 -8.97
CA ARG A 179 14.65 0.42 -9.39
C ARG A 179 14.33 1.47 -8.33
N GLU A 180 15.35 2.03 -7.71
CA GLU A 180 15.17 3.13 -6.77
C GLU A 180 14.67 4.38 -7.50
N HIS A 181 13.78 5.12 -6.85
CA HIS A 181 13.24 6.37 -7.38
C HIS A 181 13.76 7.54 -6.55
N GLU A 182 14.46 8.45 -7.21
CA GLU A 182 14.95 9.68 -6.58
C GLU A 182 13.91 10.80 -6.68
N GLY A 183 13.88 11.64 -5.65
CA GLY A 183 12.94 12.76 -5.60
C GLY A 183 11.53 12.37 -5.20
N THR A 184 10.57 13.17 -5.61
CA THR A 184 9.13 12.97 -5.33
C THR A 184 8.45 12.19 -6.44
N TRP A 185 7.32 11.57 -6.12
CA TRP A 185 6.49 10.97 -7.14
C TRP A 185 5.92 12.06 -8.08
N PRO A 186 6.03 11.90 -9.42
CA PRO A 186 5.57 12.93 -10.35
C PRO A 186 4.06 13.24 -10.26
N ASP A 187 3.24 12.23 -9.91
CA ASP A 187 1.79 12.33 -9.76
C ASP A 187 1.36 12.96 -8.42
N ALA A 188 2.29 13.08 -7.47
CA ALA A 188 2.03 13.64 -6.14
C ALA A 188 3.29 14.34 -5.58
N PRO A 189 3.67 15.50 -6.11
CA PRO A 189 4.88 16.21 -5.69
C PRO A 189 4.87 16.61 -4.22
N GLU A 190 3.71 16.78 -3.59
CA GLU A 190 3.55 17.07 -2.16
C GLU A 190 3.58 15.80 -1.29
N GLY A 191 3.30 14.64 -1.87
CA GLY A 191 3.29 13.34 -1.21
C GLY A 191 2.05 12.50 -1.52
N ARG A 192 2.27 11.22 -1.82
CA ARG A 192 1.22 10.22 -2.07
C ARG A 192 0.44 9.85 -0.80
N THR A 193 1.09 9.91 0.36
CA THR A 193 0.49 9.49 1.63
C THR A 193 0.55 10.60 2.68
N ARG A 194 -0.32 10.49 3.69
CA ARG A 194 -0.30 11.39 4.85
C ARG A 194 1.09 11.38 5.52
N ARG A 195 1.66 10.19 5.74
CA ARG A 195 2.98 10.05 6.37
C ARG A 195 4.09 10.68 5.53
N GLU A 196 4.04 10.55 4.22
CA GLU A 196 5.01 11.20 3.33
C GLU A 196 4.99 12.72 3.46
N ILE A 197 3.80 13.33 3.52
CA ILE A 197 3.65 14.78 3.72
C ILE A 197 4.30 15.21 5.03
N LEU A 198 4.05 14.48 6.12
CA LEU A 198 4.63 14.75 7.43
C LEU A 198 6.14 14.55 7.46
N ALA A 199 6.63 13.45 6.89
CA ALA A 199 8.05 13.14 6.81
C ALA A 199 8.81 14.25 6.07
N ARG A 200 8.27 14.74 4.95
CA ARG A 200 8.86 15.85 4.19
C ARG A 200 8.87 17.16 4.98
N ARG A 201 7.82 17.46 5.73
CA ARG A 201 7.80 18.63 6.63
C ARG A 201 8.83 18.54 7.72
N GLY A 202 9.07 17.34 8.24
CA GLY A 202 10.13 17.04 9.19
C GLY A 202 11.52 16.93 8.56
N ALA A 203 11.68 17.25 7.27
CA ALA A 203 12.93 17.11 6.50
C ALA A 203 13.54 15.70 6.57
N LEU A 204 12.71 14.67 6.74
CA LEU A 204 13.18 13.29 6.72
C LEU A 204 13.44 12.81 5.31
N LYS A 205 14.48 12.01 5.15
CA LYS A 205 14.75 11.32 3.89
C LYS A 205 13.69 10.23 3.67
N ILE A 206 13.13 10.20 2.47
CA ILE A 206 12.18 9.18 2.04
C ILE A 206 12.82 8.35 0.95
N PHE A 207 12.80 7.05 1.13
CA PHE A 207 13.31 6.06 0.20
C PHE A 207 12.15 5.45 -0.57
N ARG A 208 12.32 5.28 -1.89
CA ARG A 208 11.27 4.83 -2.80
C ARG A 208 11.84 3.89 -3.84
N ALA A 209 11.08 2.90 -4.22
CA ALA A 209 11.39 2.07 -5.37
C ALA A 209 10.15 1.58 -6.09
N GLU A 210 10.34 1.34 -7.37
CA GLU A 210 9.52 0.51 -8.23
C GLU A 210 10.24 -0.82 -8.43
N ALA A 211 9.51 -1.92 -8.35
CA ALA A 211 10.07 -3.25 -8.44
C ALA A 211 9.20 -4.12 -9.36
N VAL A 212 9.68 -4.36 -10.58
CA VAL A 212 8.96 -5.17 -11.57
C VAL A 212 9.14 -6.64 -11.24
N ARG A 213 8.04 -7.41 -11.26
CA ARG A 213 8.07 -8.86 -11.05
C ARG A 213 9.10 -9.52 -11.96
N ARG A 214 9.92 -10.40 -11.40
CA ARG A 214 10.86 -11.24 -12.14
C ARG A 214 10.12 -12.45 -12.71
N ASP A 215 9.95 -12.47 -14.03
CA ASP A 215 9.27 -13.57 -14.72
C ASP A 215 10.20 -14.79 -14.94
N ASP A 216 11.51 -14.62 -14.74
CA ASP A 216 12.51 -15.69 -14.70
C ASP A 216 12.55 -16.45 -13.36
N VAL A 217 11.74 -16.04 -12.38
CA VAL A 217 11.55 -16.71 -11.08
C VAL A 217 10.13 -17.25 -11.03
N SER A 218 9.98 -18.57 -10.98
CA SER A 218 8.66 -19.19 -10.80
C SER A 218 8.10 -18.95 -9.39
N VAL A 219 6.79 -19.17 -9.20
CA VAL A 219 6.15 -19.04 -7.88
C VAL A 219 6.73 -20.05 -6.88
N GLU A 220 7.04 -21.25 -7.33
CA GLU A 220 7.64 -22.32 -6.53
C GLU A 220 9.06 -21.95 -6.07
N GLU A 221 9.87 -21.43 -7.00
CA GLU A 221 11.22 -20.93 -6.70
C GLU A 221 11.19 -19.74 -5.74
N ALA A 222 10.25 -18.80 -5.93
CA ALA A 222 10.08 -17.67 -5.03
C ALA A 222 9.77 -18.14 -3.60
N ARG A 223 8.91 -19.12 -3.44
CA ARG A 223 8.60 -19.73 -2.14
C ARG A 223 9.81 -20.42 -1.52
N ALA A 224 10.50 -21.25 -2.28
CA ALA A 224 11.70 -21.95 -1.82
C ALA A 224 12.82 -20.98 -1.41
N LYS A 225 13.02 -19.89 -2.17
CA LYS A 225 13.97 -18.83 -1.81
C LYS A 225 13.55 -18.13 -0.50
N ALA A 226 12.26 -17.86 -0.32
CA ALA A 226 11.74 -17.19 0.86
C ALA A 226 11.99 -17.95 2.16
N GLU A 227 12.02 -19.28 2.14
CA GLU A 227 12.31 -20.13 3.30
C GLU A 227 13.75 -20.01 3.81
N ASN A 228 14.69 -19.64 2.93
CA ASN A 228 16.11 -19.56 3.21
C ASN A 228 16.64 -18.14 3.44
N LEU A 229 15.80 -17.12 3.26
CA LEU A 229 16.19 -15.72 3.43
C LEU A 229 15.92 -15.23 4.86
N PRO A 230 16.75 -14.31 5.38
CA PRO A 230 16.57 -13.79 6.73
C PRO A 230 15.33 -12.90 6.85
N PRO A 231 14.59 -12.99 7.96
CA PRO A 231 13.52 -12.04 8.25
C PRO A 231 14.07 -10.63 8.54
N PRO A 232 13.23 -9.58 8.52
CA PRO A 232 13.66 -8.21 8.75
C PRO A 232 14.13 -7.98 10.20
N ARG A 233 15.41 -8.23 10.48
CA ARG A 233 16.05 -7.99 11.77
C ARG A 233 17.04 -6.85 11.65
N PHE A 234 16.71 -5.71 12.20
CA PHE A 234 17.54 -4.52 12.27
C PHE A 234 17.17 -3.70 13.50
N ARG A 235 18.13 -2.92 14.02
CA ARG A 235 17.85 -1.94 15.07
C ARG A 235 17.44 -0.64 14.42
N THR A 236 16.27 -0.16 14.78
CA THR A 236 15.72 1.06 14.22
C THR A 236 16.19 2.27 15.03
N ARG A 237 16.89 3.21 14.37
CA ARG A 237 17.39 4.45 14.96
C ARG A 237 16.95 5.62 14.10
N GLY A 238 16.54 6.73 14.71
CA GLY A 238 16.34 7.95 13.96
C GLY A 238 15.12 8.81 14.33
N PRO A 239 14.99 9.98 13.70
CA PRO A 239 13.99 11.01 14.00
C PRO A 239 12.56 10.65 13.58
N TRP A 240 12.35 9.56 12.85
CA TRP A 240 11.02 9.08 12.42
C TRP A 240 10.07 8.80 13.62
N LEU A 241 10.59 8.61 14.84
CA LEU A 241 9.79 8.47 16.06
C LEU A 241 8.91 9.68 16.34
N ASP A 242 9.42 10.87 16.04
CA ASP A 242 8.70 12.12 16.29
C ASP A 242 7.48 12.26 15.38
N LEU A 243 7.52 11.67 14.19
CA LEU A 243 6.39 11.67 13.27
C LEU A 243 5.22 10.83 13.75
N ASP A 244 5.49 9.69 14.40
CA ASP A 244 4.42 8.86 14.98
C ASP A 244 3.70 9.62 16.12
N ALA A 245 4.42 10.43 16.89
CA ALA A 245 3.83 11.30 17.90
C ALA A 245 2.96 12.40 17.26
N VAL A 246 3.41 13.01 16.16
CA VAL A 246 2.64 14.02 15.41
C VAL A 246 1.42 13.39 14.74
N GLU A 247 1.55 12.21 14.16
CA GLU A 247 0.44 11.50 13.48
C GLU A 247 -0.68 11.11 14.45
N ASN A 248 -0.33 10.86 15.71
CA ASN A 248 -1.27 10.47 16.77
C ASN A 248 -1.75 11.66 17.62
N ASP A 249 -1.36 12.91 17.31
CA ASP A 249 -1.83 14.09 18.02
C ASP A 249 -3.32 14.34 17.68
N PRO A 250 -4.22 14.22 18.67
CA PRO A 250 -5.66 14.41 18.44
C PRO A 250 -6.06 15.84 18.07
N ARG A 251 -5.11 16.78 18.11
CA ARG A 251 -5.32 18.21 17.79
C ARG A 251 -5.08 18.57 16.33
N GLN A 252 -4.79 17.58 15.46
CA GLN A 252 -4.52 17.80 14.02
C GLN A 252 -5.63 17.29 13.12
#